data_f55da1285836f452b2a6c120aef4e4a3
#
_entry.id   f55da1285836f452b2a6c120aef4e4a3
#
_cell.length_a   1.000
_cell.length_b   1.000
_cell.length_c   1.000
_cell.angle_alpha   90.00
_cell.angle_beta   90.00
_cell.angle_gamma   90.00
#
_symmetry.space_group_name_H-M   'P 1'
#
loop_
_entity.id
_entity.type
_entity.pdbx_description
1 polymer ?
#
loop_
_entity_poly.entity_id
_entity_poly.type
_entity_poly.pdbx_seq_one_letter_code
_entity_poly.pdbx_strand_id
1 'polypeptide(L)'
;EKFIGPETEVIGTYEMDPLGMGPVTMTFTYGRKQTSYDEFYNADLHYRIKAAKARTGSKAKVISGASGTWQYNYDPAKIEEFGIYAILEGELGGIAPEIDGHAGRFFNYLINGDFENMDPFRKRSDFKVNIKEFEREGKKIHGRFVNFWDRPDLEEIPDIIEPSMHGMVEVMRGCGRGCKFCDVTLRSL
;
A
#
# COMPACT_ATOMS: atom_id res chain seq x y z
N GLU A 1 -6.58 -12.87 12.71
CA GLU A 1 -5.70 -13.17 13.88
C GLU A 1 -5.26 -14.63 13.94
N LYS A 2 -6.12 -15.57 13.62
CA LYS A 2 -5.81 -17.02 13.69
C LYS A 2 -4.67 -17.46 12.75
N PHE A 3 -4.43 -16.68 11.69
CA PHE A 3 -3.45 -17.01 10.65
C PHE A 3 -2.09 -16.33 10.84
N ILE A 4 -1.94 -15.49 11.86
CA ILE A 4 -0.65 -14.84 12.15
C ILE A 4 0.12 -15.74 13.13
N GLY A 5 1.20 -16.32 12.68
CA GLY A 5 2.07 -17.22 13.41
C GLY A 5 3.56 -16.91 13.20
N PRO A 6 4.44 -17.71 13.82
CA PRO A 6 5.88 -17.55 13.67
C PRO A 6 6.36 -17.65 12.22
N GLU A 7 5.68 -18.47 11.41
CA GLU A 7 5.98 -18.70 9.99
C GLU A 7 5.40 -17.64 9.05
N THR A 8 4.65 -16.66 9.60
CA THR A 8 4.11 -15.58 8.79
C THR A 8 5.23 -14.59 8.47
N GLU A 9 5.55 -14.41 7.20
CA GLU A 9 6.61 -13.52 6.75
C GLU A 9 6.10 -12.13 6.41
N VAL A 10 4.92 -12.05 5.78
CA VAL A 10 4.32 -10.81 5.31
C VAL A 10 2.84 -10.76 5.67
N ILE A 11 2.38 -9.58 6.07
CA ILE A 11 0.96 -9.26 6.30
C ILE A 11 0.63 -8.07 5.42
N GLY A 12 -0.24 -8.27 4.42
CA GLY A 12 -0.74 -7.19 3.57
C GLY A 12 -2.04 -6.62 4.11
N THR A 13 -2.16 -5.30 4.13
CA THR A 13 -3.40 -4.59 4.41
C THR A 13 -3.85 -3.82 3.17
N TYR A 14 -5.15 -3.80 2.93
CA TYR A 14 -5.78 -3.06 1.84
C TYR A 14 -6.56 -1.88 2.40
N GLU A 15 -6.10 -0.66 2.10
CA GLU A 15 -6.55 0.54 2.79
C GLU A 15 -7.06 1.61 1.82
N MET A 16 -8.37 1.82 1.82
CA MET A 16 -9.03 2.80 0.95
C MET A 16 -9.01 4.22 1.54
N ASP A 17 -9.23 4.35 2.84
CA ASP A 17 -9.28 5.64 3.54
C ASP A 17 -8.76 5.51 4.98
N PRO A 18 -7.48 5.12 5.16
CA PRO A 18 -6.94 4.68 6.44
C PRO A 18 -6.97 5.74 7.55
N LEU A 19 -6.92 7.01 7.19
CA LEU A 19 -6.90 8.12 8.15
C LEU A 19 -8.11 9.06 8.00
N GLY A 20 -9.16 8.61 7.32
CA GLY A 20 -10.40 9.38 7.17
C GLY A 20 -10.24 10.68 6.37
N MET A 21 -9.29 10.71 5.42
CA MET A 21 -8.97 11.91 4.62
C MET A 21 -9.56 11.89 3.21
N GLY A 22 -10.32 10.85 2.88
CA GLY A 22 -11.02 10.78 1.60
C GLY A 22 -12.06 11.91 1.46
N PRO A 23 -12.33 12.42 0.25
CA PRO A 23 -13.23 13.57 0.05
C PRO A 23 -14.62 13.36 0.64
N VAL A 24 -15.17 12.16 0.49
CA VAL A 24 -16.49 11.81 1.04
C VAL A 24 -16.44 11.80 2.57
N THR A 25 -15.45 11.14 3.14
CA THR A 25 -15.24 11.07 4.59
C THR A 25 -15.04 12.45 5.20
N MET A 26 -14.22 13.29 4.57
CA MET A 26 -14.01 14.68 4.99
C MET A 26 -15.32 15.48 5.04
N THR A 27 -16.21 15.23 4.09
CA THR A 27 -17.54 15.86 4.05
C THR A 27 -18.40 15.39 5.22
N PHE A 28 -18.52 14.10 5.44
CA PHE A 28 -19.34 13.53 6.50
C PHE A 28 -18.79 13.72 7.90
N THR A 29 -17.49 13.89 8.06
CA THR A 29 -16.82 14.13 9.34
C THR A 29 -16.62 15.62 9.65
N TYR A 30 -17.26 16.51 8.88
CA TYR A 30 -17.12 17.97 9.05
C TYR A 30 -15.65 18.43 9.05
N GLY A 31 -14.87 17.94 8.11
CA GLY A 31 -13.45 18.27 8.03
C GLY A 31 -12.62 17.63 9.16
N ARG A 32 -12.90 16.37 9.47
CA ARG A 32 -12.22 15.56 10.49
C ARG A 32 -12.46 16.01 11.94
N LYS A 33 -13.56 16.69 12.19
CA LYS A 33 -13.99 16.99 13.58
C LYS A 33 -14.48 15.75 14.31
N GLN A 34 -14.79 14.70 13.56
CA GLN A 34 -15.22 13.40 14.09
C GLN A 34 -14.38 12.31 13.41
N THR A 35 -14.03 11.29 14.17
CA THR A 35 -13.36 10.10 13.62
C THR A 35 -14.32 9.34 12.71
N SER A 36 -13.85 8.99 11.52
CA SER A 36 -14.62 8.16 10.60
C SER A 36 -14.61 6.69 11.02
N TYR A 37 -15.58 5.93 10.51
CA TYR A 37 -15.56 4.48 10.69
C TYR A 37 -14.33 3.85 10.05
N ASP A 38 -13.93 4.30 8.87
CA ASP A 38 -12.76 3.77 8.16
C ASP A 38 -11.48 3.97 8.99
N GLU A 39 -11.26 5.18 9.50
CA GLU A 39 -10.13 5.48 10.39
C GLU A 39 -10.15 4.62 11.66
N PHE A 40 -11.33 4.47 12.28
CA PHE A 40 -11.47 3.65 13.48
C PHE A 40 -11.15 2.18 13.22
N TYR A 41 -11.76 1.58 12.19
CA TYR A 41 -11.55 0.17 11.89
C TYR A 41 -10.14 -0.11 11.36
N ASN A 42 -9.53 0.83 10.63
CA ASN A 42 -8.15 0.71 10.20
C ASN A 42 -7.20 0.69 11.41
N ALA A 43 -7.38 1.60 12.36
CA ALA A 43 -6.59 1.62 13.59
C ALA A 43 -6.77 0.32 14.39
N ASP A 44 -8.01 -0.14 14.58
CA ASP A 44 -8.31 -1.42 15.27
C ASP A 44 -7.61 -2.59 14.59
N LEU A 45 -7.68 -2.68 13.25
CA LEU A 45 -7.00 -3.72 12.47
C LEU A 45 -5.49 -3.75 12.77
N HIS A 46 -4.81 -2.61 12.71
CA HIS A 46 -3.38 -2.54 12.96
C HIS A 46 -3.01 -2.87 14.42
N TYR A 47 -3.79 -2.42 15.38
CA TYR A 47 -3.56 -2.78 16.79
C TYR A 47 -3.75 -4.28 17.02
N ARG A 48 -4.73 -4.90 16.38
CA ARG A 48 -4.95 -6.34 16.45
C ARG A 48 -3.84 -7.13 15.77
N ILE A 49 -3.32 -6.65 14.65
CA ILE A 49 -2.14 -7.24 13.99
C ILE A 49 -0.93 -7.17 14.94
N LYS A 50 -0.65 -6.01 15.55
CA LYS A 50 0.44 -5.86 16.52
C LYS A 50 0.29 -6.80 17.71
N ALA A 51 -0.91 -6.89 18.28
CA ALA A 51 -1.20 -7.79 19.38
C ALA A 51 -1.03 -9.26 18.99
N ALA A 52 -1.49 -9.66 17.79
CA ALA A 52 -1.33 -11.02 17.30
C ALA A 52 0.16 -11.36 17.06
N LYS A 53 0.93 -10.46 16.48
CA LYS A 53 2.39 -10.64 16.30
C LYS A 53 3.09 -10.80 17.65
N ALA A 54 2.77 -9.97 18.62
CA ALA A 54 3.35 -10.06 19.96
C ALA A 54 3.01 -11.38 20.65
N ARG A 55 1.76 -11.84 20.56
CA ARG A 55 1.29 -13.10 21.15
C ARG A 55 1.96 -14.31 20.52
N THR A 56 2.18 -14.31 19.21
CA THR A 56 2.68 -15.46 18.46
C THR A 56 4.19 -15.45 18.25
N GLY A 57 4.88 -14.34 18.58
CA GLY A 57 6.29 -14.14 18.27
C GLY A 57 6.58 -13.90 16.79
N SER A 58 5.55 -13.59 15.99
CA SER A 58 5.70 -13.37 14.55
C SER A 58 6.55 -12.12 14.26
N LYS A 59 7.52 -12.28 13.35
CA LYS A 59 8.35 -11.20 12.83
C LYS A 59 7.85 -10.65 11.49
N ALA A 60 6.62 -11.01 11.10
CA ALA A 60 6.04 -10.62 9.83
C ALA A 60 6.20 -9.11 9.56
N LYS A 61 6.55 -8.76 8.33
CA LYS A 61 6.56 -7.38 7.86
C LYS A 61 5.13 -6.99 7.47
N VAL A 62 4.63 -5.88 8.02
CA VAL A 62 3.30 -5.35 7.66
C VAL A 62 3.48 -4.39 6.48
N ILE A 63 2.79 -4.66 5.40
CA ILE A 63 2.77 -3.79 4.22
C ILE A 63 1.36 -3.26 4.01
N SER A 64 1.25 -1.97 3.74
CA SER A 64 -0.02 -1.29 3.49
C SER A 64 -0.11 -0.87 2.03
N GLY A 65 -1.21 -1.16 1.38
CA GLY A 65 -1.46 -0.84 -0.02
C GLY A 65 -2.87 -0.33 -0.26
N ALA A 66 -3.20 -0.04 -1.49
CA ALA A 66 -4.43 0.53 -2.02
C ALA A 66 -4.44 2.06 -2.13
N SER A 67 -5.55 2.58 -2.64
CA SER A 67 -5.66 3.99 -3.05
C SER A 67 -5.58 5.02 -1.92
N GLY A 68 -5.80 4.60 -0.67
CA GLY A 68 -5.77 5.50 0.49
C GLY A 68 -4.39 5.72 1.11
N THR A 69 -3.39 4.96 0.72
CA THR A 69 -2.08 4.98 1.39
C THR A 69 -1.31 6.31 1.29
N TRP A 70 -1.67 7.17 0.33
CA TRP A 70 -1.14 8.52 0.23
C TRP A 70 -1.35 9.35 1.52
N GLN A 71 -2.34 9.00 2.34
CA GLN A 71 -2.68 9.71 3.57
C GLN A 71 -1.56 9.63 4.61
N TYR A 72 -0.76 8.58 4.60
CA TYR A 72 0.40 8.44 5.49
C TYR A 72 1.50 9.49 5.24
N ASN A 73 1.49 10.18 4.09
CA ASN A 73 2.37 11.33 3.87
C ASN A 73 1.97 12.55 4.72
N TYR A 74 0.70 12.63 5.14
CA TYR A 74 0.19 13.73 5.97
C TYR A 74 0.25 13.43 7.46
N ASP A 75 0.17 12.15 7.85
CA ASP A 75 0.38 11.74 9.24
C ASP A 75 1.32 10.53 9.33
N PRO A 76 2.63 10.76 9.13
CA PRO A 76 3.62 9.71 9.12
C PRO A 76 3.81 9.03 10.50
N ALA A 77 3.38 9.66 11.59
CA ALA A 77 3.42 9.04 12.91
C ALA A 77 2.60 7.74 12.96
N LYS A 78 1.55 7.65 12.15
CA LYS A 78 0.72 6.44 12.05
C LYS A 78 1.48 5.25 11.45
N ILE A 79 2.49 5.47 10.64
CA ILE A 79 3.35 4.40 10.11
C ILE A 79 4.01 3.63 11.24
N GLU A 80 4.61 4.36 12.19
CA GLU A 80 5.26 3.77 13.36
C GLU A 80 4.22 3.23 14.36
N GLU A 81 3.16 4.00 14.63
CA GLU A 81 2.09 3.63 15.53
C GLU A 81 1.44 2.30 15.12
N PHE A 82 1.15 2.14 13.84
CA PHE A 82 0.55 0.93 13.28
C PHE A 82 1.56 -0.19 13.03
N GLY A 83 2.85 0.09 13.09
CA GLY A 83 3.91 -0.88 12.84
C GLY A 83 4.00 -1.29 11.37
N ILE A 84 3.70 -0.36 10.47
CA ILE A 84 3.79 -0.56 9.03
C ILE A 84 5.26 -0.56 8.63
N TYR A 85 5.69 -1.62 7.95
CA TYR A 85 7.07 -1.75 7.47
C TYR A 85 7.25 -1.00 6.14
N ALA A 86 6.30 -1.13 5.21
CA ALA A 86 6.35 -0.44 3.93
C ALA A 86 4.96 -0.07 3.43
N ILE A 87 4.88 1.05 2.73
CA ILE A 87 3.68 1.56 2.08
C ILE A 87 3.84 1.39 0.58
N LEU A 88 2.87 0.74 -0.05
CA LEU A 88 2.84 0.52 -1.49
C LEU A 88 2.04 1.63 -2.16
N GLU A 89 2.66 2.34 -3.07
CA GLU A 89 2.03 3.38 -3.89
C GLU A 89 2.09 2.96 -5.37
N GLY A 90 0.99 3.08 -6.07
CA GLY A 90 0.87 2.68 -7.48
C GLY A 90 0.24 1.29 -7.64
N GLU A 91 0.46 0.69 -8.78
CA GLU A 91 -0.19 -0.55 -9.18
C GLU A 91 0.79 -1.72 -9.14
N LEU A 92 0.42 -2.77 -8.40
CA LEU A 92 1.07 -4.08 -8.44
C LEU A 92 0.57 -4.85 -9.67
N GLY A 93 0.67 -4.23 -10.84
CA GLY A 93 0.28 -4.88 -12.08
C GLY A 93 1.31 -5.91 -12.55
N GLY A 94 0.86 -6.83 -13.42
CA GLY A 94 1.73 -7.85 -13.99
C GLY A 94 2.04 -8.97 -13.01
N ILE A 95 1.01 -9.72 -12.64
CA ILE A 95 1.21 -11.06 -12.10
C ILE A 95 1.48 -11.96 -13.30
N ALA A 96 2.68 -11.92 -13.84
CA ALA A 96 3.11 -13.04 -14.63
C ALA A 96 3.10 -14.29 -13.72
N PRO A 97 2.62 -15.44 -14.19
CA PRO A 97 2.63 -16.68 -13.41
C PRO A 97 4.05 -17.11 -13.04
N GLU A 98 5.04 -16.46 -13.59
CA GLU A 98 6.45 -16.64 -13.31
C GLU A 98 6.84 -15.70 -12.16
N ILE A 99 7.68 -16.20 -11.27
CA ILE A 99 8.24 -15.53 -10.07
C ILE A 99 8.89 -14.17 -10.39
N ASP A 100 9.04 -13.83 -11.66
CA ASP A 100 9.68 -12.63 -12.18
C ASP A 100 8.76 -11.43 -12.42
N GLY A 101 7.45 -11.53 -12.16
CA GLY A 101 6.54 -10.37 -12.21
C GLY A 101 6.87 -9.34 -11.13
N HIS A 102 6.42 -8.08 -11.33
CA HIS A 102 6.68 -6.95 -10.41
C HIS A 102 6.35 -7.28 -8.95
N ALA A 103 5.19 -7.90 -8.71
CA ALA A 103 4.79 -8.31 -7.38
C ALA A 103 5.70 -9.43 -6.83
N GLY A 104 6.01 -10.44 -7.64
CA GLY A 104 6.86 -11.55 -7.25
C GLY A 104 8.26 -11.08 -6.86
N ARG A 105 8.87 -10.22 -7.66
CA ARG A 105 10.18 -9.62 -7.35
C ARG A 105 10.13 -8.79 -6.06
N PHE A 106 9.12 -7.96 -5.89
CA PHE A 106 8.95 -7.18 -4.68
C PHE A 106 8.86 -8.07 -3.44
N PHE A 107 7.99 -9.09 -3.46
CA PHE A 107 7.86 -10.02 -2.34
C PHE A 107 9.14 -10.81 -2.09
N ASN A 108 9.84 -11.23 -3.13
CA ASN A 108 11.12 -11.91 -3.00
C ASN A 108 12.17 -11.04 -2.29
N TYR A 109 12.31 -9.77 -2.67
CA TYR A 109 13.20 -8.83 -1.97
C TYR A 109 12.74 -8.57 -0.53
N LEU A 110 11.44 -8.48 -0.30
CA LEU A 110 10.88 -8.23 1.03
C LEU A 110 11.17 -9.39 1.99
N ILE A 111 11.04 -10.62 1.51
CA ILE A 111 11.24 -11.85 2.30
C ILE A 111 12.72 -12.10 2.53
N ASN A 112 13.53 -12.02 1.49
CA ASN A 112 14.96 -12.34 1.56
C ASN A 112 15.83 -11.24 2.20
N GLY A 113 15.25 -10.11 2.59
CA GLY A 113 15.95 -9.05 3.29
C GLY A 113 16.74 -8.08 2.40
N ASP A 114 16.78 -8.30 1.10
CA ASP A 114 17.52 -7.44 0.15
C ASP A 114 16.77 -6.17 -0.24
N PHE A 115 15.67 -5.90 0.42
CA PHE A 115 14.78 -4.78 0.13
C PHE A 115 15.48 -3.40 0.21
N GLU A 116 16.47 -3.26 1.10
CA GLU A 116 17.22 -2.01 1.27
C GLU A 116 18.36 -1.86 0.24
N ASN A 117 18.80 -2.95 -0.37
CA ASN A 117 19.91 -2.99 -1.32
C ASN A 117 19.46 -3.11 -2.78
N MET A 118 18.18 -2.94 -3.03
CA MET A 118 17.66 -3.00 -4.38
C MET A 118 18.28 -1.95 -5.27
N ASP A 119 18.73 -2.38 -6.45
CA ASP A 119 19.13 -1.48 -7.51
C ASP A 119 17.90 -0.74 -8.07
N PRO A 120 17.73 0.57 -7.76
CA PRO A 120 16.60 1.34 -8.25
C PRO A 120 16.68 1.66 -9.75
N PHE A 121 17.76 1.24 -10.43
CA PHE A 121 18.11 1.66 -11.78
C PHE A 121 18.17 0.56 -12.84
N ARG A 122 17.71 -0.64 -12.54
CA ARG A 122 17.50 -1.58 -13.63
C ARG A 122 16.55 -0.94 -14.64
N LYS A 123 16.95 -0.87 -15.89
CA LYS A 123 16.11 -0.44 -17.01
C LYS A 123 14.82 -1.27 -17.00
N ARG A 124 13.69 -0.70 -16.66
CA ARG A 124 12.46 -1.27 -16.12
C ARG A 124 12.65 -1.70 -14.66
N SER A 125 12.95 -0.74 -13.81
CA SER A 125 12.77 -0.96 -12.38
C SER A 125 11.27 -0.93 -12.11
N ASP A 126 10.70 -2.08 -11.88
CA ASP A 126 9.28 -2.27 -11.63
C ASP A 126 8.79 -1.49 -10.41
N PHE A 127 9.70 -1.08 -9.56
CA PHE A 127 9.39 -0.26 -8.39
C PHE A 127 10.62 0.47 -7.87
N LYS A 128 10.39 1.57 -7.16
CA LYS A 128 11.40 2.36 -6.46
C LYS A 128 11.06 2.44 -4.97
N VAL A 129 12.05 2.19 -4.14
CA VAL A 129 11.93 2.42 -2.70
C VAL A 129 12.41 3.81 -2.36
N ASN A 130 11.55 4.60 -1.74
CA ASN A 130 11.88 5.89 -1.18
C ASN A 130 11.76 5.81 0.34
N ILE A 131 12.85 6.07 1.03
CA ILE A 131 12.82 6.25 2.47
C ILE A 131 12.58 7.73 2.72
N LYS A 132 11.40 8.06 3.22
CA LYS A 132 11.06 9.43 3.60
C LYS A 132 11.35 9.61 5.09
N GLU A 133 12.10 10.65 5.42
CA GLU A 133 12.31 11.08 6.78
C GLU A 133 11.34 12.21 7.10
N PHE A 134 10.63 12.06 8.19
CA PHE A 134 9.69 13.07 8.71
C PHE A 134 10.16 13.49 10.09
N GLU A 135 10.06 14.76 10.40
CA GLU A 135 10.31 15.28 11.75
C GLU A 135 8.99 15.73 12.37
N ARG A 136 8.65 15.15 13.50
CA ARG A 136 7.47 15.55 14.28
C ARG A 136 7.82 15.60 15.76
N GLU A 137 7.60 16.73 16.37
CA GLU A 137 7.85 16.93 17.83
C GLU A 137 9.29 16.56 18.23
N GLY A 138 10.27 16.86 17.37
CA GLY A 138 11.67 16.52 17.59
C GLY A 138 12.04 15.05 17.42
N LYS A 139 11.10 14.22 16.98
CA LYS A 139 11.33 12.81 16.66
C LYS A 139 11.40 12.60 15.15
N LYS A 140 12.44 11.88 14.71
CA LYS A 140 12.55 11.44 13.32
C LYS A 140 11.79 10.14 13.11
N ILE A 141 10.92 10.13 12.12
CA ILE A 141 10.12 8.98 11.70
C ILE A 141 10.55 8.61 10.29
N HIS A 142 10.82 7.34 10.05
CA HIS A 142 11.20 6.83 8.74
C HIS A 142 10.06 6.02 8.15
N GLY A 143 9.56 6.43 6.98
CA GLY A 143 8.59 5.69 6.20
C GLY A 143 9.23 5.11 4.94
N ARG A 144 9.04 3.81 4.69
CA ARG A 144 9.42 3.17 3.43
C ARG A 144 8.24 3.22 2.47
N PHE A 145 8.39 4.01 1.40
CA PHE A 145 7.39 4.13 0.36
C PHE A 145 7.91 3.43 -0.89
N VAL A 146 7.15 2.46 -1.36
CA VAL A 146 7.46 1.67 -2.54
C VAL A 146 6.54 2.11 -3.66
N ASN A 147 7.11 2.72 -4.68
CA ASN A 147 6.36 3.24 -5.82
C ASN A 147 6.53 2.30 -7.00
N PHE A 148 5.43 1.85 -7.55
CA PHE A 148 5.36 1.09 -8.78
C PHE A 148 5.01 2.05 -9.92
N TRP A 149 5.95 2.26 -10.85
CA TRP A 149 5.81 3.28 -11.89
C TRP A 149 5.30 2.71 -13.21
N ASP A 150 5.64 1.47 -13.47
CA ASP A 150 5.31 0.83 -14.73
C ASP A 150 3.93 0.18 -14.64
N ARG A 151 3.08 0.54 -15.56
CA ARG A 151 1.87 -0.22 -15.82
C ARG A 151 2.27 -1.50 -16.51
N PRO A 152 1.63 -2.61 -16.18
CA PRO A 152 1.80 -3.83 -16.97
C PRO A 152 1.32 -3.56 -18.39
N ASP A 153 2.06 -4.06 -19.38
CA ASP A 153 1.56 -4.11 -20.74
C ASP A 153 0.29 -4.98 -20.75
N LEU A 154 -0.63 -4.72 -21.68
CA LEU A 154 -1.91 -5.45 -21.72
C LEU A 154 -1.72 -6.97 -21.81
N GLU A 155 -0.64 -7.40 -22.46
CA GLU A 155 -0.26 -8.81 -22.59
C GLU A 155 0.25 -9.41 -21.26
N GLU A 156 0.66 -8.57 -20.30
CA GLU A 156 1.12 -9.01 -18.98
C GLU A 156 -0.03 -9.13 -17.97
N ILE A 157 -1.22 -8.63 -18.32
CA ILE A 157 -2.39 -8.74 -17.48
C ILE A 157 -3.01 -10.12 -17.66
N PRO A 158 -3.05 -10.96 -16.62
CA PRO A 158 -3.62 -12.30 -16.76
C PRO A 158 -5.10 -12.24 -17.10
N ASP A 159 -5.55 -13.18 -17.91
CA ASP A 159 -6.97 -13.35 -18.21
C ASP A 159 -7.78 -13.58 -16.94
N ILE A 160 -8.96 -13.01 -16.89
CA ILE A 160 -9.92 -13.28 -15.81
C ILE A 160 -10.46 -14.69 -16.00
N ILE A 161 -9.99 -15.60 -15.17
CA ILE A 161 -10.36 -17.04 -15.24
C ILE A 161 -11.70 -17.28 -14.53
N GLU A 162 -12.02 -16.50 -13.51
CA GLU A 162 -13.24 -16.65 -12.72
C GLU A 162 -13.99 -15.32 -12.59
N PRO A 163 -15.29 -15.33 -12.33
CA PRO A 163 -16.06 -14.10 -12.13
C PRO A 163 -15.45 -13.27 -10.99
N SER A 164 -15.29 -11.97 -11.21
CA SER A 164 -14.92 -11.06 -10.12
C SER A 164 -16.00 -11.08 -9.04
N MET A 165 -15.64 -10.77 -7.80
CA MET A 165 -16.54 -10.84 -6.64
C MET A 165 -17.86 -10.09 -6.81
N HIS A 166 -17.93 -9.12 -7.72
CA HIS A 166 -19.13 -8.36 -8.04
C HIS A 166 -19.49 -8.37 -9.54
N GLY A 167 -18.90 -9.25 -10.33
CA GLY A 167 -19.10 -9.30 -11.77
C GLY A 167 -18.59 -8.06 -12.51
N MET A 168 -17.72 -7.27 -11.87
CA MET A 168 -17.17 -6.06 -12.45
C MET A 168 -15.93 -6.37 -13.27
N VAL A 169 -15.84 -5.73 -14.44
CA VAL A 169 -14.65 -5.73 -15.29
C VAL A 169 -14.20 -4.29 -15.47
N GLU A 170 -12.92 -4.03 -15.27
CA GLU A 170 -12.36 -2.71 -15.54
C GLU A 170 -12.21 -2.52 -17.05
N VAL A 171 -12.99 -1.61 -17.63
CA VAL A 171 -12.96 -1.30 -19.06
C VAL A 171 -12.21 -0.03 -19.39
N MET A 172 -11.92 0.79 -18.37
CA MET A 172 -11.17 2.04 -18.52
C MET A 172 -10.60 2.46 -17.18
N ARG A 173 -9.38 2.95 -17.20
CA ARG A 173 -8.71 3.53 -16.03
C ARG A 173 -8.31 4.98 -16.32
N GLY A 174 -8.76 5.90 -15.43
CA GLY A 174 -8.63 7.33 -15.64
C GLY A 174 -9.63 7.88 -16.64
N CYS A 175 -9.70 9.20 -16.80
CA CYS A 175 -10.65 9.85 -17.71
C CYS A 175 -9.98 10.51 -18.92
N GLY A 176 -8.65 10.51 -19.01
CA GLY A 176 -7.88 11.09 -20.12
C GLY A 176 -7.98 12.62 -20.28
N ARG A 177 -8.67 13.33 -19.38
CA ARG A 177 -8.90 14.80 -19.53
C ARG A 177 -7.74 15.67 -19.08
N GLY A 178 -6.77 15.16 -18.32
CA GLY A 178 -5.60 15.90 -17.88
C GLY A 178 -5.89 17.13 -17.01
N CYS A 179 -6.98 17.15 -16.25
CA CYS A 179 -7.33 18.27 -15.39
C CYS A 179 -6.26 18.49 -14.33
N LYS A 180 -5.70 19.68 -14.25
CA LYS A 180 -4.58 20.03 -13.35
C LYS A 180 -4.89 19.90 -11.86
N PHE A 181 -6.15 19.87 -11.48
CA PHE A 181 -6.61 19.69 -10.10
C PHE A 181 -6.94 18.24 -9.74
N CYS A 182 -6.88 17.34 -10.71
CA CYS A 182 -7.30 15.95 -10.52
C CYS A 182 -6.09 15.05 -10.30
N ASP A 183 -5.90 14.60 -9.09
CA ASP A 183 -4.78 13.72 -8.70
C ASP A 183 -4.83 12.36 -9.43
N VAL A 184 -6.03 11.85 -9.71
CA VAL A 184 -6.23 10.60 -10.46
C VAL A 184 -5.66 10.69 -11.87
N THR A 185 -5.80 11.83 -12.54
CA THR A 185 -5.30 12.02 -13.90
C THR A 185 -3.78 12.17 -13.92
N LEU A 186 -3.21 12.83 -12.91
CA LEU A 186 -1.76 13.02 -12.81
C LEU A 186 -1.00 11.73 -12.55
N ARG A 187 -1.65 10.75 -11.92
CA ARG A 187 -1.05 9.43 -11.64
C ARG A 187 -1.29 8.41 -12.75
N SER A 188 -2.19 8.70 -13.67
CA SER A 188 -2.55 7.78 -14.76
C SER A 188 -1.98 8.19 -16.13
N LEU A 189 -1.17 9.23 -16.18
CA LEU A 189 -0.35 9.65 -17.32
C LEU A 189 1.11 9.32 -17.06
#